data_fdfcb6160e91dcd4815a6d58832b77e8
#
_entry.id   fdfcb6160e91dcd4815a6d58832b77e8
#
_cell.length_a   1.000
_cell.length_b   1.000
_cell.length_c   1.000
_cell.angle_alpha   90.00
_cell.angle_beta   90.00
_cell.angle_gamma   90.00
#
_symmetry.space_group_name_H-M   'P 1'
#
loop_
_entity.id
_entity.type
_entity.pdbx_description
1 polymer ?
#
loop_
_entity_poly.entity_id
_entity_poly.type
_entity_poly.pdbx_seq_one_letter_code
_entity_poly.pdbx_strand_id
1 'polypeptide(L)'
;MTRPIAAGVVTALGGFFILVGGAVLALVGDLLAAVFGSVSGLFFLGVVLGSLTIVLGVLMLAVPGGHSIWGILAIVFGFGSIPFALGGFIAGFVLTLVGGVLALHWRPPPPERIVTVTARVLPPDAP
;
A
#
# COMPACT_ATOMS: atom_id res chain seq x y z
N MET A 1 0.62 -1.63 -20.32
CA MET A 1 0.11 -0.79 -19.22
C MET A 1 1.01 -0.99 -18.02
N THR A 2 1.77 0.02 -17.66
CA THR A 2 2.59 -0.03 -16.45
C THR A 2 1.72 0.37 -15.27
N ARG A 3 1.46 -0.59 -14.39
CA ARG A 3 0.77 -0.36 -13.12
C ARG A 3 1.83 -0.22 -12.02
N PRO A 4 1.56 0.48 -10.93
CA PRO A 4 2.48 0.56 -9.79
C PRO A 4 2.50 -0.77 -9.01
N ILE A 5 2.82 -1.86 -9.72
CA ILE A 5 2.74 -3.24 -9.20
C ILE A 5 3.66 -3.39 -7.99
N ALA A 6 4.88 -2.88 -8.09
CA ALA A 6 5.84 -2.97 -7.00
C ALA A 6 5.32 -2.25 -5.73
N ALA A 7 4.78 -1.03 -5.88
CA ALA A 7 4.22 -0.28 -4.77
C ALA A 7 3.05 -1.03 -4.12
N GLY A 8 2.10 -1.51 -4.92
CA GLY A 8 0.93 -2.22 -4.42
C GLY A 8 1.28 -3.53 -3.72
N VAL A 9 2.19 -4.34 -4.30
CA VAL A 9 2.64 -5.60 -3.71
C VAL A 9 3.40 -5.36 -2.41
N VAL A 10 4.32 -4.40 -2.37
CA VAL A 10 5.09 -4.09 -1.15
C VAL A 10 4.17 -3.57 -0.05
N THR A 11 3.20 -2.70 -0.39
CA THR A 11 2.21 -2.20 0.58
C THR A 11 1.32 -3.32 1.10
N ALA A 12 0.84 -4.22 0.23
CA ALA A 12 0.02 -5.36 0.63
C ALA A 12 0.78 -6.34 1.54
N LEU A 13 2.05 -6.61 1.23
CA LEU A 13 2.92 -7.41 2.09
C LEU A 13 3.13 -6.73 3.45
N GLY A 14 3.36 -5.43 3.47
CA GLY A 14 3.46 -4.65 4.71
C GLY A 14 2.21 -4.78 5.56
N GLY A 15 1.03 -4.61 4.95
CA GLY A 15 -0.26 -4.81 5.60
C GLY A 15 -0.47 -6.22 6.12
N PHE A 16 -0.03 -7.23 5.38
CA PHE A 16 -0.08 -8.63 5.83
C PHE A 16 0.78 -8.86 7.07
N PHE A 17 1.99 -8.33 7.12
CA PHE A 17 2.83 -8.42 8.32
C PHE A 17 2.22 -7.71 9.52
N ILE A 18 1.62 -6.54 9.32
CA ILE A 18 0.91 -5.81 10.38
C ILE A 18 -0.29 -6.63 10.88
N LEU A 19 -1.06 -7.23 9.96
CA LEU A 19 -2.22 -8.06 10.31
C LEU A 19 -1.82 -9.30 11.10
N VAL A 20 -0.87 -10.08 10.59
CA VAL A 20 -0.38 -11.30 11.25
C VAL A 20 0.10 -10.98 12.64
N GLY A 21 0.82 -9.93 12.74
CA GLY A 21 1.32 -9.53 14.00
C GLY A 21 0.27 -9.03 14.96
N GLY A 22 -0.66 -8.21 14.53
CA GLY A 22 -1.81 -7.83 15.34
C GLY A 22 -2.59 -9.05 15.82
N ALA A 23 -2.76 -10.07 14.96
CA ALA A 23 -3.40 -11.32 15.31
C ALA A 23 -2.60 -12.11 16.36
N VAL A 24 -1.28 -12.23 16.21
CA VAL A 24 -0.42 -12.90 17.20
C VAL A 24 -0.48 -12.19 18.54
N LEU A 25 -0.41 -10.86 18.54
CA LEU A 25 -0.51 -10.08 19.77
C LEU A 25 -1.92 -10.13 20.39
N ALA A 26 -2.96 -10.24 19.58
CA ALA A 26 -4.32 -10.45 20.09
C ALA A 26 -4.45 -11.81 20.79
N LEU A 27 -3.86 -12.88 20.23
CA LEU A 27 -3.85 -14.21 20.84
C LEU A 27 -3.02 -14.26 22.13
N VAL A 28 -1.91 -13.53 22.19
CA VAL A 28 -1.06 -13.43 23.38
C VAL A 28 -1.58 -12.35 24.33
N GLY A 29 -2.48 -11.49 23.85
CA GLY A 29 -3.01 -10.34 24.57
C GLY A 29 -3.73 -10.71 25.87
N ASP A 30 -4.43 -11.85 25.89
CA ASP A 30 -5.08 -12.35 27.11
C ASP A 30 -4.05 -12.71 28.17
N LEU A 31 -2.91 -13.23 27.77
CA LEU A 31 -1.78 -13.53 28.67
C LEU A 31 -1.11 -12.23 29.15
N LEU A 32 -0.95 -11.24 28.27
CA LEU A 32 -0.39 -9.93 28.58
C LEU A 32 -1.37 -9.07 29.40
N ALA A 33 -2.67 -9.22 29.21
CA ALA A 33 -3.70 -8.53 29.98
C ALA A 33 -3.66 -8.92 31.47
N ALA A 34 -3.25 -10.14 31.77
CA ALA A 34 -3.04 -10.57 33.15
C ALA A 34 -1.88 -9.81 33.84
N VAL A 35 -0.92 -9.31 33.08
CA VAL A 35 0.28 -8.62 33.58
C VAL A 35 0.17 -7.09 33.46
N PHE A 36 -0.43 -6.59 32.39
CA PHE A 36 -0.44 -5.16 32.03
C PHE A 36 -1.83 -4.51 32.03
N GLY A 37 -2.87 -5.21 32.44
CA GLY A 37 -4.25 -4.73 32.34
C GLY A 37 -4.82 -4.84 30.91
N SER A 38 -6.06 -4.38 30.72
CA SER A 38 -6.82 -4.59 29.47
C SER A 38 -6.27 -3.82 28.27
N VAL A 39 -5.20 -4.34 27.67
CA VAL A 39 -4.58 -3.84 26.43
C VAL A 39 -5.14 -4.52 25.17
N SER A 40 -6.07 -5.45 25.34
CA SER A 40 -6.62 -6.27 24.24
C SER A 40 -7.25 -5.44 23.12
N GLY A 41 -7.89 -4.32 23.44
CA GLY A 41 -8.46 -3.41 22.44
C GLY A 41 -7.43 -2.76 21.50
N LEU A 42 -6.22 -2.54 22.00
CA LEU A 42 -5.12 -1.97 21.23
C LEU A 42 -4.61 -2.94 20.16
N PHE A 43 -4.56 -4.23 20.47
CA PHE A 43 -4.11 -5.26 19.52
C PHE A 43 -5.13 -5.49 18.41
N PHE A 44 -6.42 -5.36 18.71
CA PHE A 44 -7.47 -5.44 17.70
C PHE A 44 -7.35 -4.31 16.65
N LEU A 45 -6.94 -3.12 17.08
CA LEU A 45 -6.63 -2.01 16.18
C LEU A 45 -5.51 -2.36 15.17
N GLY A 46 -4.50 -3.13 15.58
CA GLY A 46 -3.45 -3.62 14.68
C GLY A 46 -4.00 -4.51 13.57
N VAL A 47 -4.95 -5.38 13.87
CA VAL A 47 -5.62 -6.23 12.86
C VAL A 47 -6.44 -5.39 11.89
N VAL A 48 -7.17 -4.39 12.38
CA VAL A 48 -7.97 -3.48 11.55
C VAL A 48 -7.07 -2.66 10.64
N LEU A 49 -6.01 -2.05 11.17
CA LEU A 49 -5.06 -1.25 10.41
C LEU A 49 -4.32 -2.08 9.36
N GLY A 50 -3.90 -3.31 9.71
CA GLY A 50 -3.27 -4.24 8.78
C GLY A 50 -4.21 -4.61 7.63
N SER A 51 -5.46 -4.92 7.92
CA SER A 51 -6.48 -5.21 6.91
C SER A 51 -6.71 -4.03 5.96
N LEU A 52 -6.83 -2.83 6.51
CA LEU A 52 -6.97 -1.60 5.71
C LEU A 52 -5.76 -1.37 4.82
N THR A 53 -4.55 -1.61 5.32
CA THR A 53 -3.31 -1.46 4.55
C THR A 53 -3.25 -2.46 3.39
N ILE A 54 -3.70 -3.69 3.59
CA ILE A 54 -3.82 -4.68 2.49
C ILE A 54 -4.79 -4.17 1.42
N VAL A 55 -5.96 -3.67 1.83
CA VAL A 55 -6.96 -3.12 0.90
C VAL A 55 -6.37 -1.95 0.10
N LEU A 56 -5.62 -1.06 0.75
CA LEU A 56 -4.93 0.04 0.06
C LEU A 56 -3.92 -0.48 -0.96
N GLY A 57 -3.14 -1.51 -0.62
CA GLY A 57 -2.20 -2.14 -1.55
C GLY A 57 -2.91 -2.72 -2.78
N VAL A 58 -4.05 -3.39 -2.57
CA VAL A 58 -4.88 -3.92 -3.66
C VAL A 58 -5.49 -2.79 -4.49
N LEU A 59 -5.95 -1.71 -3.86
CA LEU A 59 -6.49 -0.55 -4.57
C LEU A 59 -5.44 0.15 -5.45
N MET A 60 -4.18 0.21 -5.00
CA MET A 60 -3.08 0.70 -5.83
C MET A 60 -2.90 -0.13 -7.12
N LEU A 61 -3.13 -1.44 -7.03
CA LEU A 61 -3.06 -2.33 -8.19
C LEU A 61 -4.28 -2.21 -9.10
N ALA A 62 -5.47 -2.01 -8.51
CA ALA A 62 -6.73 -1.97 -9.24
C ALA A 62 -6.99 -0.61 -9.89
N VAL A 63 -6.65 0.49 -9.20
CA VAL A 63 -6.94 1.87 -9.62
C VAL A 63 -5.67 2.70 -9.67
N PRO A 64 -4.86 2.55 -10.72
CA PRO A 64 -3.57 3.24 -10.83
C PRO A 64 -3.69 4.76 -10.93
N GLY A 65 -4.83 5.31 -11.32
CA GLY A 65 -5.05 6.76 -11.41
C GLY A 65 -5.03 7.50 -10.05
N GLY A 66 -5.28 6.77 -8.95
CA GLY A 66 -5.30 7.34 -7.60
C GLY A 66 -4.04 7.04 -6.78
N HIS A 67 -2.96 6.56 -7.39
CA HIS A 67 -1.75 6.05 -6.71
C HIS A 67 -1.19 7.01 -5.64
N SER A 68 -1.23 8.32 -5.88
CA SER A 68 -0.72 9.31 -4.93
C SER A 68 -1.56 9.38 -3.66
N ILE A 69 -2.90 9.33 -3.79
CA ILE A 69 -3.83 9.35 -2.66
C ILE A 69 -3.67 8.07 -1.84
N TRP A 70 -3.65 6.92 -2.50
CA TRP A 70 -3.47 5.62 -1.84
C TRP A 70 -2.10 5.51 -1.18
N GLY A 71 -1.05 6.10 -1.80
CA GLY A 71 0.29 6.16 -1.23
C GLY A 71 0.35 6.98 0.05
N ILE A 72 -0.27 8.17 0.07
CA ILE A 72 -0.37 9.01 1.27
C ILE A 72 -1.12 8.30 2.38
N LEU A 73 -2.27 7.69 2.06
CA LEU A 73 -3.05 6.93 3.04
C LEU A 73 -2.26 5.76 3.61
N ALA A 74 -1.52 5.02 2.78
CA ALA A 74 -0.67 3.93 3.25
C ALA A 74 0.42 4.43 4.23
N ILE A 75 1.03 5.56 3.96
CA ILE A 75 2.01 6.18 4.85
C ILE A 75 1.34 6.59 6.17
N VAL A 76 0.18 7.25 6.13
CA VAL A 76 -0.56 7.68 7.32
C VAL A 76 -0.95 6.48 8.18
N PHE A 77 -1.48 5.41 7.58
CA PHE A 77 -1.82 4.19 8.31
C PHE A 77 -0.58 3.46 8.84
N GLY A 78 0.53 3.46 8.08
CA GLY A 78 1.81 2.95 8.53
C GLY A 78 2.29 3.67 9.79
N PHE A 79 2.30 4.98 9.81
CA PHE A 79 2.64 5.77 11.01
C PHE A 79 1.64 5.55 12.15
N GLY A 80 0.34 5.47 11.86
CA GLY A 80 -0.69 5.19 12.85
C GLY A 80 -0.53 3.82 13.52
N SER A 81 0.13 2.87 12.87
CA SER A 81 0.37 1.54 13.43
C SER A 81 1.55 1.46 14.40
N ILE A 82 2.42 2.50 14.47
CA ILE A 82 3.62 2.50 15.33
C ILE A 82 3.30 2.19 16.80
N PRO A 83 2.33 2.86 17.47
CA PRO A 83 2.05 2.59 18.88
C PRO A 83 1.48 1.19 19.13
N PHE A 84 0.94 0.56 18.09
CA PHE A 84 0.32 -0.76 18.16
C PHE A 84 1.25 -1.88 17.68
N ALA A 85 2.42 -1.51 17.18
CA ALA A 85 3.37 -2.39 16.51
C ALA A 85 4.56 -2.76 17.39
N LEU A 86 4.41 -2.64 18.72
CA LEU A 86 5.46 -3.03 19.65
C LEU A 86 5.82 -4.52 19.46
N GLY A 87 7.03 -4.76 18.98
CA GLY A 87 7.68 -6.06 19.14
C GLY A 87 7.77 -6.98 17.92
N GLY A 88 7.46 -6.56 16.73
CA GLY A 88 7.64 -7.45 15.56
C GLY A 88 7.22 -6.84 14.23
N PHE A 89 6.63 -5.69 14.27
CA PHE A 89 5.97 -5.07 13.13
C PHE A 89 6.76 -3.97 12.46
N ILE A 90 7.99 -3.73 12.88
CA ILE A 90 8.93 -2.82 12.22
C ILE A 90 9.04 -3.21 10.74
N ALA A 91 9.08 -4.50 10.44
CA ALA A 91 9.12 -4.98 9.06
C ALA A 91 7.87 -4.57 8.26
N GLY A 92 6.68 -4.77 8.83
CA GLY A 92 5.41 -4.37 8.18
C GLY A 92 5.33 -2.86 8.00
N PHE A 93 5.73 -2.08 8.99
CA PHE A 93 5.80 -0.63 8.92
C PHE A 93 6.77 -0.15 7.84
N VAL A 94 7.99 -0.66 7.80
CA VAL A 94 9.00 -0.30 6.79
C VAL A 94 8.51 -0.66 5.39
N LEU A 95 7.94 -1.85 5.20
CA LEU A 95 7.39 -2.27 3.91
C LEU A 95 6.23 -1.37 3.47
N THR A 96 5.35 -0.99 4.39
CA THR A 96 4.23 -0.09 4.08
C THR A 96 4.73 1.31 3.71
N LEU A 97 5.73 1.83 4.41
CA LEU A 97 6.37 3.11 4.06
C LEU A 97 7.04 3.04 2.69
N VAL A 98 7.84 2.02 2.44
CA VAL A 98 8.51 1.83 1.14
C VAL A 98 7.50 1.72 0.03
N GLY A 99 6.42 0.94 0.20
CA GLY A 99 5.34 0.82 -0.76
C GLY A 99 4.63 2.16 -1.03
N GLY A 100 4.34 2.92 0.02
CA GLY A 100 3.73 4.24 -0.09
C GLY A 100 4.63 5.24 -0.82
N VAL A 101 5.92 5.28 -0.50
CA VAL A 101 6.91 6.14 -1.18
C VAL A 101 7.06 5.74 -2.64
N LEU A 102 7.12 4.44 -2.94
CA LEU A 102 7.16 3.95 -4.32
C LEU A 102 5.91 4.37 -5.10
N ALA A 103 4.73 4.33 -4.48
CA ALA A 103 3.50 4.80 -5.11
C ALA A 103 3.55 6.30 -5.43
N LEU A 104 4.11 7.13 -4.55
CA LEU A 104 4.26 8.56 -4.78
C LEU A 104 5.25 8.90 -5.90
N HIS A 105 6.32 8.12 -6.03
CA HIS A 105 7.33 8.31 -7.08
C HIS A 105 6.96 7.67 -8.41
N TRP A 106 5.94 6.83 -8.43
CA TRP A 106 5.48 6.22 -9.66
C TRP A 106 4.88 7.28 -10.58
N ARG A 107 5.39 7.34 -11.80
CA ARG A 107 4.85 8.21 -12.86
C ARG A 107 4.16 7.34 -13.88
N PRO A 108 2.89 7.64 -14.22
CA PRO A 108 2.26 6.97 -15.34
C PRO A 108 3.11 7.23 -16.59
N PRO A 109 3.30 6.21 -17.45
CA PRO A 109 3.95 6.42 -18.73
C PRO A 109 3.18 7.51 -19.46
N PRO A 110 3.89 8.39 -20.20
CA PRO A 110 3.23 9.36 -21.04
C PRO A 110 2.22 8.62 -21.91
N PRO A 111 1.00 9.18 -22.08
CA PRO A 111 0.05 8.58 -23.01
C PRO A 111 0.81 8.37 -24.31
N GLU A 112 0.79 7.12 -24.80
CA GLU A 112 1.28 6.87 -26.13
C GLU A 112 0.61 7.92 -26.98
N ARG A 113 1.37 8.91 -27.42
CA ARG A 113 0.89 9.68 -28.54
C ARG A 113 0.63 8.60 -29.56
N ILE A 114 -0.64 8.28 -29.75
CA ILE A 114 -1.05 7.78 -31.03
C ILE A 114 -0.53 8.89 -31.92
N VAL A 115 0.71 8.72 -32.37
CA VAL A 115 1.10 9.31 -33.60
C VAL A 115 0.06 8.67 -34.50
N THR A 116 -1.11 9.30 -34.57
CA THR A 116 -1.80 9.33 -35.81
C THR A 116 -0.70 9.80 -36.72
N VAL A 117 0.06 8.84 -37.20
CA VAL A 117 0.55 8.95 -38.51
C VAL A 117 -0.77 9.17 -39.25
N THR A 118 -1.23 10.41 -39.19
CA THR A 118 -1.87 10.98 -40.35
C THR A 118 -0.88 10.61 -41.36
N ALA A 119 -1.00 9.39 -41.87
CA ALA A 119 -0.34 9.02 -43.05
C ALA A 119 -0.58 10.28 -43.85
N ARG A 120 0.45 11.07 -43.90
CA ARG A 120 0.44 12.18 -44.85
C ARG A 120 0.16 11.43 -46.09
N VAL A 121 -1.14 11.31 -46.38
CA VAL A 121 -1.59 10.83 -47.65
C VAL A 121 -1.01 11.90 -48.55
N LEU A 122 0.22 11.62 -48.95
CA LEU A 122 0.85 12.40 -49.96
C LEU A 122 -0.18 12.38 -51.07
N PRO A 123 -0.72 13.54 -51.45
CA PRO A 123 -1.67 13.57 -52.54
C PRO A 123 -1.04 12.78 -53.68
N PRO A 124 -1.77 11.87 -54.33
CA PRO A 124 -1.21 10.99 -55.36
C PRO A 124 -0.47 11.73 -56.46
N ASP A 125 -0.61 13.02 -56.51
CA ASP A 125 -0.01 13.93 -57.48
C ASP A 125 1.20 14.69 -56.91
N ALA A 126 1.69 14.38 -55.71
CA ALA A 126 2.93 14.97 -55.22
C ALA A 126 4.09 14.40 -56.06
N PRO A 127 4.82 15.22 -56.82
CA PRO A 127 5.97 14.75 -57.57
C PRO A 127 7.08 14.24 -56.65
#